data_4766f67369bd769ec47d04fca0a8053d
#
_entry.id   4766f67369bd769ec47d04fca0a8053d
#
_cell.length_a   1.000
_cell.length_b   1.000
_cell.length_c   1.000
_cell.angle_alpha   90.00
_cell.angle_beta   90.00
_cell.angle_gamma   90.00
#
_symmetry.space_group_name_H-M   'P 1'
#
loop_
_entity.id
_entity.type
_entity.pdbx_description
1 polymer ?
#
loop_
_entity_poly.entity_id
_entity_poly.type
_entity_poly.pdbx_seq_one_letter_code
_entity_poly.pdbx_strand_id
1 'polypeptide(L)'
;MKRVPNFYHRNAAQGVARRVAAGKKATPEQMRDTVGQVVTWCYLIALRGVTKWDVHGMDDFLEKADRNAEDYMIRVRAGSSERAARKWLDSVTEKLAFVLPADKTPRKQADRDELAQKRIGAEMAWRILSAALVRAEPWGCAVDEKTAQVVLDETQSVYRRFLDWAVEGNAYGMERLKRDVESVLGEAVEVFDDGRGAVFAKTIY
;
A
#
# COMPACT_ATOMS: atom_id res chain seq x y z
N MET A 1 3.88 20.58 -5.66
CA MET A 1 4.47 19.25 -5.89
C MET A 1 3.83 18.29 -4.92
N LYS A 2 2.85 17.49 -5.37
CA LYS A 2 2.12 16.59 -4.48
C LYS A 2 2.82 15.22 -4.51
N ARG A 3 3.13 14.63 -3.36
CA ARG A 3 3.90 13.39 -3.26
C ARG A 3 2.97 12.23 -2.94
N VAL A 4 3.10 11.11 -3.67
CA VAL A 4 2.64 9.81 -3.17
C VAL A 4 3.41 9.51 -1.87
N PRO A 5 2.79 8.91 -0.85
CA PRO A 5 3.40 8.67 0.45
C PRO A 5 4.85 8.19 0.38
N ASN A 6 5.73 8.91 1.04
CA ASN A 6 7.20 8.76 0.95
C ASN A 6 7.71 7.41 1.51
N PHE A 7 6.87 6.68 2.23
CA PHE A 7 7.24 5.40 2.85
C PHE A 7 7.32 4.23 1.86
N TYR A 8 6.85 4.43 0.60
CA TYR A 8 6.98 3.44 -0.48
C TYR A 8 7.94 3.87 -1.59
N HIS A 9 8.85 4.78 -1.33
CA HIS A 9 9.80 5.31 -2.31
C HIS A 9 10.79 4.30 -2.91
N ARG A 10 10.73 3.05 -2.54
CA ARG A 10 11.68 2.08 -3.05
C ARG A 10 10.98 0.80 -3.50
N ASN A 11 11.14 0.48 -4.76
CA ASN A 11 10.93 -0.85 -5.33
C ASN A 11 9.53 -1.22 -5.79
N ALA A 12 9.15 -0.67 -6.88
CA ALA A 12 7.94 -1.07 -7.56
C ALA A 12 7.99 -2.44 -8.19
N ALA A 13 6.82 -2.97 -8.42
CA ALA A 13 6.55 -4.23 -9.06
C ALA A 13 7.27 -4.47 -10.39
N GLN A 14 7.65 -3.41 -11.14
CA GLN A 14 8.43 -3.56 -12.38
C GLN A 14 9.85 -4.05 -12.14
N GLY A 15 10.51 -3.63 -11.05
CA GLY A 15 11.82 -4.16 -10.69
C GLY A 15 11.77 -5.63 -10.33
N VAL A 16 10.69 -6.04 -9.63
CA VAL A 16 10.42 -7.46 -9.35
C VAL A 16 10.11 -8.22 -10.63
N ALA A 17 9.26 -7.68 -11.51
CA ALA A 17 8.94 -8.31 -12.80
C ALA A 17 10.18 -8.49 -13.69
N ARG A 18 11.06 -7.48 -13.78
CA ARG A 18 12.33 -7.60 -14.54
C ARG A 18 13.30 -8.62 -13.92
N ARG A 19 13.37 -8.71 -12.58
CA ARG A 19 14.21 -9.72 -11.92
C ARG A 19 13.67 -11.12 -12.06
N VAL A 20 12.36 -11.29 -11.98
CA VAL A 20 11.68 -12.56 -12.26
C VAL A 20 11.91 -12.97 -13.72
N ALA A 21 11.80 -12.03 -14.66
CA ALA A 21 12.15 -12.27 -16.06
C ALA A 21 13.63 -12.61 -16.28
N ALA A 22 14.52 -12.07 -15.41
CA ALA A 22 15.95 -12.41 -15.39
C ALA A 22 16.28 -13.66 -14.57
N GLY A 23 15.28 -14.43 -14.11
CA GLY A 23 15.48 -15.64 -13.29
C GLY A 23 15.96 -15.38 -11.85
N LYS A 24 15.96 -14.13 -11.39
CA LYS A 24 16.37 -13.78 -10.02
C LYS A 24 15.14 -13.69 -9.11
N LYS A 25 15.17 -14.40 -7.98
CA LYS A 25 14.13 -14.28 -6.97
C LYS A 25 14.14 -12.89 -6.33
N ALA A 26 12.94 -12.33 -6.09
CA ALA A 26 12.79 -11.11 -5.32
C ALA A 26 13.30 -11.30 -3.89
N THR A 27 13.94 -10.28 -3.32
CA THR A 27 14.32 -10.31 -1.91
C THR A 27 13.07 -10.16 -1.02
N PRO A 28 13.12 -10.60 0.25
CA PRO A 28 12.01 -10.38 1.20
C PRO A 28 11.57 -8.92 1.31
N GLU A 29 12.53 -8.00 1.30
CA GLU A 29 12.27 -6.55 1.33
C GLU A 29 11.51 -6.10 0.08
N GLN A 30 11.98 -6.50 -1.10
CA GLN A 30 11.31 -6.18 -2.36
C GLN A 30 9.87 -6.74 -2.43
N MET A 31 9.64 -7.94 -1.87
CA MET A 31 8.30 -8.51 -1.80
C MET A 31 7.39 -7.67 -0.90
N ARG A 32 7.88 -7.24 0.28
CA ARG A 32 7.14 -6.37 1.19
C ARG A 32 6.78 -5.05 0.53
N ASP A 33 7.76 -4.40 -0.09
CA ASP A 33 7.57 -3.10 -0.72
C ASP A 33 6.56 -3.18 -1.88
N THR A 34 6.70 -4.22 -2.73
CA THR A 34 5.79 -4.42 -3.87
C THR A 34 4.35 -4.63 -3.40
N VAL A 35 4.14 -5.51 -2.43
CA VAL A 35 2.78 -5.78 -1.95
C VAL A 35 2.22 -4.59 -1.18
N GLY A 36 3.05 -3.93 -0.37
CA GLY A 36 2.66 -2.71 0.31
C GLY A 36 2.14 -1.66 -0.68
N GLN A 37 2.82 -1.49 -1.80
CA GLN A 37 2.42 -0.57 -2.85
C GLN A 37 1.11 -0.98 -3.54
N VAL A 38 0.97 -2.25 -3.92
CA VAL A 38 -0.29 -2.76 -4.50
C VAL A 38 -1.45 -2.52 -3.55
N VAL A 39 -1.27 -2.81 -2.25
CA VAL A 39 -2.30 -2.57 -1.22
C VAL A 39 -2.60 -1.08 -1.08
N THR A 40 -1.60 -0.21 -1.12
CA THR A 40 -1.80 1.25 -1.11
C THR A 40 -2.69 1.68 -2.27
N TRP A 41 -2.41 1.21 -3.48
CA TRP A 41 -3.21 1.54 -4.64
C TRP A 41 -4.65 1.00 -4.56
N CYS A 42 -4.80 -0.25 -4.13
CA CYS A 42 -6.12 -0.82 -3.88
C CYS A 42 -6.89 -0.01 -2.84
N TYR A 43 -6.20 0.46 -1.79
CA TYR A 43 -6.80 1.29 -0.75
C TYR A 43 -7.28 2.64 -1.28
N LEU A 44 -6.48 3.32 -2.09
CA LEU A 44 -6.86 4.62 -2.69
C LEU A 44 -8.08 4.48 -3.61
N ILE A 45 -8.14 3.43 -4.42
CA ILE A 45 -9.29 3.12 -5.28
C ILE A 45 -10.54 2.87 -4.41
N ALA A 46 -10.40 2.04 -3.37
CA ALA A 46 -11.48 1.74 -2.45
C ALA A 46 -11.97 2.98 -1.69
N LEU A 47 -11.04 3.78 -1.16
CA LEU A 47 -11.31 5.01 -0.44
C LEU A 47 -12.14 5.97 -1.28
N ARG A 48 -11.70 6.26 -2.51
CA ARG A 48 -12.44 7.10 -3.46
C ARG A 48 -13.82 6.53 -3.76
N GLY A 49 -13.91 5.22 -3.92
CA GLY A 49 -15.16 4.51 -4.18
C GLY A 49 -16.17 4.62 -3.05
N VAL A 50 -15.71 4.55 -1.81
CA VAL A 50 -16.57 4.59 -0.60
C VAL A 50 -16.91 6.02 -0.19
N THR A 51 -15.90 6.89 -0.06
CA THR A 51 -16.08 8.25 0.46
C THR A 51 -16.61 9.24 -0.56
N LYS A 52 -16.41 8.96 -1.84
CA LYS A 52 -16.71 9.89 -2.95
C LYS A 52 -15.94 11.22 -2.85
N TRP A 53 -14.85 11.28 -2.09
CA TRP A 53 -14.04 12.48 -2.00
C TRP A 53 -13.54 12.89 -3.38
N ASP A 54 -13.46 14.18 -3.59
CA ASP A 54 -12.82 14.74 -4.79
C ASP A 54 -11.28 14.61 -4.72
N VAL A 55 -10.61 15.12 -5.73
CA VAL A 55 -9.15 15.11 -5.78
C VAL A 55 -8.53 15.83 -4.58
N HIS A 56 -9.17 16.92 -4.13
CA HIS A 56 -8.68 17.70 -2.99
C HIS A 56 -8.77 16.92 -1.67
N GLY A 57 -9.88 16.20 -1.44
CA GLY A 57 -10.01 15.31 -0.28
C GLY A 57 -9.04 14.14 -0.32
N MET A 58 -8.73 13.61 -1.51
CA MET A 58 -7.72 12.57 -1.66
C MET A 58 -6.30 13.09 -1.39
N ASP A 59 -6.00 14.34 -1.79
CA ASP A 59 -4.72 14.99 -1.50
C ASP A 59 -4.51 15.22 0.00
N ASP A 60 -5.52 15.73 0.69
CA ASP A 60 -5.50 15.94 2.14
C ASP A 60 -5.27 14.63 2.88
N PHE A 61 -5.96 13.57 2.46
CA PHE A 61 -5.73 12.22 2.99
C PHE A 61 -4.29 11.74 2.77
N LEU A 62 -3.74 11.91 1.57
CA LEU A 62 -2.38 11.49 1.25
C LEU A 62 -1.33 12.25 2.09
N GLU A 63 -1.54 13.55 2.32
CA GLU A 63 -0.67 14.34 3.21
C GLU A 63 -0.70 13.80 4.65
N LYS A 64 -1.89 13.45 5.16
CA LYS A 64 -2.04 12.83 6.48
C LYS A 64 -1.42 11.43 6.54
N ALA A 65 -1.52 10.64 5.47
CA ALA A 65 -0.88 9.34 5.38
C ALA A 65 0.66 9.44 5.43
N ASP A 66 1.24 10.43 4.73
CA ASP A 66 2.68 10.71 4.80
C ASP A 66 3.12 11.10 6.21
N ARG A 67 2.39 11.97 6.89
CA ARG A 67 2.67 12.34 8.29
C ARG A 67 2.62 11.12 9.23
N ASN A 68 1.64 10.24 9.06
CA ASN A 68 1.57 9.01 9.87
C ASN A 68 2.73 8.05 9.58
N ALA A 69 3.19 7.97 8.34
CA ALA A 69 4.37 7.20 7.98
C ALA A 69 5.65 7.79 8.58
N GLU A 70 5.78 9.11 8.56
CA GLU A 70 6.90 9.82 9.21
C GLU A 70 6.89 9.62 10.73
N ASP A 71 5.74 9.76 11.38
CA ASP A 71 5.55 9.45 12.82
C ASP A 71 6.00 8.03 13.15
N TYR A 72 5.61 7.05 12.34
CA TYR A 72 6.05 5.67 12.48
C TYR A 72 7.57 5.56 12.40
N MET A 73 8.19 6.15 11.38
CA MET A 73 9.63 6.11 11.17
C MET A 73 10.42 6.83 12.27
N ILE A 74 9.91 7.95 12.79
CA ILE A 74 10.49 8.66 13.94
C ILE A 74 10.48 7.74 15.16
N ARG A 75 9.38 7.04 15.44
CA ARG A 75 9.28 6.10 16.56
C ARG A 75 10.25 4.93 16.43
N VAL A 76 10.48 4.43 15.21
CA VAL A 76 11.47 3.39 14.93
C VAL A 76 12.88 3.90 15.21
N ARG A 77 13.21 5.15 14.81
CA ARG A 77 14.56 5.75 14.95
C ARG A 77 14.87 6.22 16.36
N ALA A 78 13.89 6.71 17.11
CA ALA A 78 14.08 7.30 18.45
C ALA A 78 14.43 6.28 19.55
N GLY A 79 14.93 5.08 19.19
CA GLY A 79 15.28 4.03 20.14
C GLY A 79 14.06 3.22 20.64
N SER A 80 12.88 3.59 20.21
CA SER A 80 11.71 2.72 20.29
C SER A 80 11.96 1.61 19.27
N SER A 81 11.99 0.37 19.70
CA SER A 81 12.14 -0.75 18.76
C SER A 81 11.02 -0.68 17.70
N GLU A 82 11.24 -1.23 16.51
CA GLU A 82 10.18 -1.43 15.51
C GLU A 82 8.92 -2.02 16.13
N ARG A 83 9.06 -2.84 17.17
CA ARG A 83 7.96 -3.38 17.96
C ARG A 83 7.13 -2.31 18.67
N ALA A 84 7.74 -1.25 19.20
CA ALA A 84 7.01 -0.18 19.88
C ALA A 84 6.26 0.72 18.88
N ALA A 85 6.88 1.00 17.73
CA ALA A 85 6.23 1.71 16.63
C ALA A 85 5.04 0.90 16.07
N ARG A 86 5.19 -0.41 15.90
CA ARG A 86 4.08 -1.31 15.54
C ARG A 86 2.97 -1.28 16.58
N LYS A 87 3.30 -1.43 17.87
CA LYS A 87 2.30 -1.41 18.95
C LYS A 87 1.49 -0.11 18.96
N TRP A 88 2.14 1.02 18.66
CA TRP A 88 1.41 2.28 18.50
C TRP A 88 0.43 2.20 17.32
N LEU A 89 0.88 1.74 16.15
CA LEU A 89 0.03 1.63 14.96
C LEU A 89 -1.12 0.63 15.19
N ASP A 90 -0.84 -0.49 15.87
CA ASP A 90 -1.84 -1.47 16.30
C ASP A 90 -2.91 -0.82 17.18
N SER A 91 -2.53 0.01 18.15
CA SER A 91 -3.49 0.67 19.04
C SER A 91 -4.41 1.67 18.32
N VAL A 92 -3.93 2.31 17.26
CA VAL A 92 -4.74 3.24 16.45
C VAL A 92 -5.72 2.49 15.55
N THR A 93 -5.37 1.28 15.12
CA THR A 93 -6.15 0.50 14.16
C THR A 93 -6.74 -0.79 14.77
N GLU A 94 -6.82 -0.89 16.11
CA GLU A 94 -7.19 -2.12 16.83
C GLU A 94 -8.56 -2.70 16.45
N LYS A 95 -9.51 -1.82 16.10
CA LYS A 95 -10.86 -2.19 15.72
C LYS A 95 -11.05 -2.48 14.25
N LEU A 96 -9.98 -2.35 13.47
CA LEU A 96 -9.99 -2.56 12.03
C LEU A 96 -9.32 -3.89 11.68
N ALA A 97 -9.84 -4.55 10.67
CA ALA A 97 -9.34 -5.83 10.21
C ALA A 97 -9.16 -5.86 8.70
N PHE A 98 -7.99 -6.32 8.29
CA PHE A 98 -7.70 -6.57 6.88
C PHE A 98 -6.92 -7.88 6.75
N VAL A 99 -7.35 -8.74 5.83
CA VAL A 99 -6.66 -9.98 5.50
C VAL A 99 -6.26 -9.94 4.04
N LEU A 100 -4.96 -9.99 3.79
CA LEU A 100 -4.45 -10.03 2.42
C LEU A 100 -4.98 -11.31 1.72
N PRO A 101 -5.77 -11.18 0.64
CA PRO A 101 -6.20 -12.32 -0.14
C PRO A 101 -4.99 -13.10 -0.69
N ALA A 102 -5.08 -14.42 -0.70
CA ALA A 102 -4.07 -15.30 -1.26
C ALA A 102 -4.74 -16.24 -2.25
N ASP A 103 -4.15 -16.41 -3.43
CA ASP A 103 -4.69 -17.27 -4.49
C ASP A 103 -4.72 -18.74 -4.10
N LYS A 104 -3.74 -19.18 -3.33
CA LYS A 104 -3.57 -20.59 -2.93
C LYS A 104 -2.99 -20.68 -1.52
N THR A 105 -3.42 -21.73 -0.80
CA THR A 105 -2.76 -22.10 0.45
C THR A 105 -1.37 -22.66 0.14
N PRO A 106 -0.29 -22.01 0.63
CA PRO A 106 1.06 -22.45 0.31
C PRO A 106 1.35 -23.81 0.93
N ARG A 107 1.84 -24.74 0.11
CA ARG A 107 2.20 -26.09 0.54
C ARG A 107 3.65 -26.21 0.97
N LYS A 108 4.56 -25.50 0.30
CA LYS A 108 6.00 -25.50 0.56
C LYS A 108 6.37 -24.43 1.57
N GLN A 109 7.45 -24.67 2.35
CA GLN A 109 7.94 -23.70 3.33
C GLN A 109 8.32 -22.37 2.65
N ALA A 110 9.02 -22.42 1.53
CA ALA A 110 9.41 -21.22 0.79
C ALA A 110 8.21 -20.36 0.37
N ASP A 111 7.09 -20.97 -0.03
CA ASP A 111 5.87 -20.25 -0.41
C ASP A 111 5.17 -19.64 0.82
N ARG A 112 5.30 -20.30 1.99
CA ARG A 112 4.80 -19.77 3.28
C ARG A 112 5.60 -18.56 3.72
N ASP A 113 6.94 -18.63 3.58
CA ASP A 113 7.85 -17.54 3.92
C ASP A 113 7.60 -16.34 3.00
N GLU A 114 7.38 -16.58 1.71
CA GLU A 114 7.00 -15.54 0.75
C GLU A 114 5.66 -14.89 1.12
N LEU A 115 4.63 -15.69 1.43
CA LEU A 115 3.33 -15.17 1.85
C LEU A 115 3.45 -14.38 3.16
N ALA A 116 4.29 -14.81 4.09
CA ALA A 116 4.55 -14.07 5.34
C ALA A 116 5.14 -12.68 5.05
N GLN A 117 6.10 -12.57 4.13
CA GLN A 117 6.68 -11.27 3.73
C GLN A 117 5.63 -10.38 3.05
N LYS A 118 4.82 -10.94 2.17
CA LYS A 118 3.71 -10.22 1.53
C LYS A 118 2.71 -9.67 2.56
N ARG A 119 2.37 -10.47 3.58
CA ARG A 119 1.48 -10.04 4.66
C ARG A 119 2.07 -8.91 5.50
N ILE A 120 3.37 -8.95 5.79
CA ILE A 120 4.06 -7.87 6.52
C ILE A 120 3.98 -6.55 5.74
N GLY A 121 4.24 -6.57 4.44
CA GLY A 121 4.14 -5.38 3.60
C GLY A 121 2.71 -4.84 3.50
N ALA A 122 1.73 -5.73 3.32
CA ALA A 122 0.32 -5.38 3.30
C ALA A 122 -0.12 -4.76 4.63
N GLU A 123 0.26 -5.39 5.75
CA GLU A 123 -0.12 -4.94 7.09
C GLU A 123 0.40 -3.54 7.38
N MET A 124 1.64 -3.25 7.04
CA MET A 124 2.22 -1.92 7.19
C MET A 124 1.42 -0.89 6.38
N ALA A 125 1.13 -1.20 5.12
CA ALA A 125 0.42 -0.30 4.23
C ALA A 125 -0.97 0.06 4.75
N TRP A 126 -1.82 -0.95 4.97
CA TRP A 126 -3.20 -0.68 5.36
C TRP A 126 -3.31 -0.02 6.74
N ARG A 127 -2.42 -0.34 7.69
CA ARG A 127 -2.44 0.27 9.01
C ARG A 127 -2.06 1.75 8.98
N ILE A 128 -1.03 2.13 8.22
CA ILE A 128 -0.63 3.54 8.07
C ILE A 128 -1.76 4.33 7.42
N LEU A 129 -2.34 3.81 6.34
CA LEU A 129 -3.44 4.45 5.63
C LEU A 129 -4.70 4.55 6.49
N SER A 130 -5.04 3.47 7.22
CA SER A 130 -6.19 3.50 8.13
C SER A 130 -5.97 4.43 9.31
N ALA A 131 -4.74 4.54 9.83
CA ALA A 131 -4.44 5.53 10.87
C ALA A 131 -4.66 6.97 10.35
N ALA A 132 -4.30 7.27 9.10
CA ALA A 132 -4.59 8.55 8.48
C ALA A 132 -6.10 8.78 8.26
N LEU A 133 -6.87 7.72 8.14
CA LEU A 133 -8.32 7.83 7.96
C LEU A 133 -9.06 8.06 9.28
N VAL A 134 -8.72 7.32 10.35
CA VAL A 134 -9.51 7.32 11.60
C VAL A 134 -9.00 8.28 12.67
N ARG A 135 -7.74 8.69 12.66
CA ARG A 135 -7.22 9.65 13.64
C ARG A 135 -7.95 10.99 13.55
N ALA A 136 -8.07 11.67 14.67
CA ALA A 136 -8.58 13.03 14.71
C ALA A 136 -7.65 14.03 14.01
N GLU A 137 -8.22 15.15 13.57
CA GLU A 137 -7.44 16.29 13.05
C GLU A 137 -6.39 16.76 14.07
N PRO A 138 -5.22 17.23 13.65
CA PRO A 138 -4.75 17.34 12.25
C PRO A 138 -4.03 16.08 11.73
N TRP A 139 -4.09 14.96 12.45
CA TRP A 139 -3.32 13.74 12.17
C TRP A 139 -4.07 12.73 11.30
N GLY A 140 -5.35 12.95 11.09
CA GLY A 140 -6.21 12.08 10.29
C GLY A 140 -7.45 12.82 9.83
N CYS A 141 -8.34 12.09 9.13
CA CYS A 141 -9.58 12.61 8.55
C CYS A 141 -10.80 12.44 9.47
N ALA A 142 -10.59 11.92 10.68
CA ALA A 142 -11.64 11.66 11.68
C ALA A 142 -12.84 10.84 11.14
N VAL A 143 -12.59 9.94 10.19
CA VAL A 143 -13.62 9.04 9.64
C VAL A 143 -13.93 7.97 10.69
N ASP A 144 -15.19 7.63 10.85
CA ASP A 144 -15.62 6.61 11.80
C ASP A 144 -15.10 5.20 11.42
N GLU A 145 -14.93 4.36 12.44
CA GLU A 145 -14.36 3.01 12.28
C GLU A 145 -15.18 2.11 11.35
N LYS A 146 -16.51 2.30 11.31
CA LYS A 146 -17.38 1.51 10.44
C LYS A 146 -17.11 1.84 8.96
N THR A 147 -17.03 3.13 8.64
CA THR A 147 -16.68 3.58 7.28
C THR A 147 -15.27 3.15 6.91
N ALA A 148 -14.30 3.24 7.84
CA ALA A 148 -12.95 2.77 7.62
C ALA A 148 -12.89 1.25 7.35
N GLN A 149 -13.71 0.45 8.04
CA GLN A 149 -13.80 -0.99 7.76
C GLN A 149 -14.40 -1.26 6.38
N VAL A 150 -15.40 -0.51 5.95
CA VAL A 150 -15.96 -0.63 4.59
C VAL A 150 -14.88 -0.33 3.53
N VAL A 151 -14.01 0.66 3.76
CA VAL A 151 -12.86 0.93 2.87
C VAL A 151 -11.92 -0.27 2.81
N LEU A 152 -11.63 -0.92 3.94
CA LEU A 152 -10.76 -2.10 3.98
C LEU A 152 -11.40 -3.31 3.28
N ASP A 153 -12.70 -3.51 3.44
CA ASP A 153 -13.42 -4.60 2.76
C ASP A 153 -13.42 -4.40 1.23
N GLU A 154 -13.63 -3.16 0.78
CA GLU A 154 -13.52 -2.82 -0.64
C GLU A 154 -12.06 -2.92 -1.12
N THR A 155 -11.08 -2.57 -0.29
CA THR A 155 -9.66 -2.77 -0.60
C THR A 155 -9.35 -4.25 -0.89
N GLN A 156 -9.91 -5.17 -0.09
CA GLN A 156 -9.80 -6.60 -0.37
C GLN A 156 -10.43 -7.00 -1.70
N SER A 157 -11.57 -6.40 -2.04
CA SER A 157 -12.28 -6.65 -3.29
C SER A 157 -11.46 -6.16 -4.49
N VAL A 158 -10.88 -4.96 -4.41
CA VAL A 158 -9.97 -4.42 -5.44
C VAL A 158 -8.72 -5.29 -5.57
N TYR A 159 -8.15 -5.73 -4.46
CA TYR A 159 -6.97 -6.59 -4.47
C TYR A 159 -7.25 -7.96 -5.13
N ARG A 160 -8.43 -8.57 -4.91
CA ARG A 160 -8.84 -9.80 -5.61
C ARG A 160 -8.92 -9.58 -7.11
N ARG A 161 -9.54 -8.48 -7.56
CA ARG A 161 -9.57 -8.12 -8.99
C ARG A 161 -8.16 -7.96 -9.58
N PHE A 162 -7.25 -7.35 -8.81
CA PHE A 162 -5.84 -7.28 -9.22
C PHE A 162 -5.22 -8.67 -9.41
N LEU A 163 -5.47 -9.61 -8.48
CA LEU A 163 -4.98 -10.99 -8.61
C LEU A 163 -5.55 -11.68 -9.85
N ASP A 164 -6.84 -11.48 -10.17
CA ASP A 164 -7.45 -12.02 -11.38
C ASP A 164 -6.75 -11.49 -12.65
N TRP A 165 -6.46 -10.20 -12.69
CA TRP A 165 -5.69 -9.62 -13.81
C TRP A 165 -4.24 -10.12 -13.86
N ALA A 166 -3.63 -10.36 -12.71
CA ALA A 166 -2.26 -10.87 -12.62
C ALA A 166 -2.11 -12.31 -13.13
N VAL A 167 -3.21 -13.07 -13.22
CA VAL A 167 -3.23 -14.39 -13.87
C VAL A 167 -2.88 -14.29 -15.35
N GLU A 168 -3.31 -13.22 -16.03
CA GLU A 168 -2.98 -12.95 -17.45
C GLU A 168 -1.53 -12.43 -17.61
N GLY A 169 -0.91 -11.99 -16.52
CA GLY A 169 0.45 -11.51 -16.44
C GLY A 169 0.61 -10.42 -15.40
N ASN A 170 1.63 -10.50 -14.55
CA ASN A 170 1.87 -9.51 -13.50
C ASN A 170 2.00 -8.07 -14.05
N ALA A 171 2.63 -7.89 -15.21
CA ALA A 171 2.75 -6.59 -15.86
C ALA A 171 1.39 -6.02 -16.28
N TYR A 172 0.49 -6.87 -16.77
CA TYR A 172 -0.86 -6.48 -17.18
C TYR A 172 -1.69 -6.06 -15.96
N GLY A 173 -1.67 -6.85 -14.88
CA GLY A 173 -2.37 -6.51 -13.65
C GLY A 173 -1.92 -5.18 -13.07
N MET A 174 -0.61 -4.92 -13.07
CA MET A 174 -0.04 -3.67 -12.59
C MET A 174 -0.43 -2.48 -13.46
N GLU A 175 -0.41 -2.62 -14.77
CA GLU A 175 -0.82 -1.55 -15.69
C GLU A 175 -2.30 -1.18 -15.52
N ARG A 176 -3.17 -2.17 -15.33
CA ARG A 176 -4.59 -1.91 -15.04
C ARG A 176 -4.78 -1.20 -13.72
N LEU A 177 -4.15 -1.70 -12.67
CA LEU A 177 -4.23 -1.08 -11.35
C LEU A 177 -3.70 0.36 -11.36
N LYS A 178 -2.61 0.61 -12.10
CA LYS A 178 -2.07 1.94 -12.32
C LYS A 178 -3.10 2.89 -12.92
N ARG A 179 -3.77 2.49 -14.02
CA ARG A 179 -4.81 3.31 -14.68
C ARG A 179 -5.97 3.63 -13.75
N ASP A 180 -6.39 2.65 -12.94
CA ASP A 180 -7.46 2.87 -11.96
C ASP A 180 -7.04 3.91 -10.91
N VAL A 181 -5.79 3.86 -10.42
CA VAL A 181 -5.26 4.85 -9.48
C VAL A 181 -5.13 6.23 -10.12
N GLU A 182 -4.62 6.32 -11.35
CA GLU A 182 -4.51 7.57 -12.11
C GLU A 182 -5.89 8.23 -12.26
N SER A 183 -6.92 7.43 -12.54
CA SER A 183 -8.31 7.92 -12.60
C SER A 183 -8.81 8.46 -11.26
N VAL A 184 -8.38 7.86 -10.15
CA VAL A 184 -8.76 8.28 -8.78
C VAL A 184 -8.07 9.57 -8.36
N LEU A 185 -6.79 9.69 -8.67
CA LEU A 185 -5.97 10.85 -8.29
C LEU A 185 -6.11 12.03 -9.26
N GLY A 186 -6.64 11.80 -10.47
CA GLY A 186 -6.78 12.81 -11.51
C GLY A 186 -5.44 13.20 -12.16
N GLU A 187 -4.40 12.41 -11.98
CA GLU A 187 -3.06 12.68 -12.50
C GLU A 187 -2.30 11.39 -12.79
N ALA A 188 -1.34 11.48 -13.70
CA ALA A 188 -0.49 10.36 -14.07
C ALA A 188 0.42 9.94 -12.90
N VAL A 189 0.54 8.62 -12.71
CA VAL A 189 1.48 8.02 -11.77
C VAL A 189 2.64 7.43 -12.54
N GLU A 190 3.83 7.99 -12.37
CA GLU A 190 5.02 7.44 -13.01
C GLU A 190 5.71 6.40 -12.14
N VAL A 191 6.24 5.41 -12.83
CA VAL A 191 7.06 4.37 -12.26
C VAL A 191 8.49 4.63 -12.69
N PHE A 192 9.34 5.08 -11.77
CA PHE A 192 10.76 5.24 -12.06
C PHE A 192 11.53 3.96 -11.72
N ASP A 193 12.40 3.58 -12.64
CA ASP A 193 13.36 2.50 -12.44
C ASP A 193 14.75 3.10 -12.19
N ASP A 194 15.17 3.12 -10.94
CA ASP A 194 16.50 3.58 -10.53
C ASP A 194 17.58 2.48 -10.63
N GLY A 195 17.28 1.38 -11.33
CA GLY A 195 18.15 0.21 -11.43
C GLY A 195 18.18 -0.65 -10.16
N ARG A 196 17.52 -0.23 -9.09
CA ARG A 196 17.35 -0.97 -7.82
C ARG A 196 15.95 -1.54 -7.66
N GLY A 197 15.06 -1.21 -8.57
CA GLY A 197 13.65 -1.51 -8.58
C GLY A 197 12.85 -0.28 -8.96
N ALA A 198 11.66 -0.43 -9.49
CA ALA A 198 10.85 0.69 -9.90
C ALA A 198 10.42 1.52 -8.67
N VAL A 199 10.61 2.79 -8.72
CA VAL A 199 10.20 3.76 -7.70
C VAL A 199 8.98 4.49 -8.24
N PHE A 200 7.92 4.55 -7.44
CA PHE A 200 6.80 5.42 -7.78
C PHE A 200 7.15 6.84 -7.39
N ALA A 201 7.36 7.66 -8.39
CA ALA A 201 7.37 9.08 -8.20
C ALA A 201 6.09 9.63 -8.80
N LYS A 202 5.54 10.59 -8.13
CA LYS A 202 4.48 11.38 -8.68
C LYS A 202 5.07 12.26 -9.77
N THR A 203 4.57 12.12 -10.96
CA THR A 203 4.84 13.11 -12.00
C THR A 203 3.98 14.31 -11.76
N ILE A 204 4.61 15.40 -11.83
CA ILE A 204 3.98 16.70 -11.70
C ILE A 204 4.22 17.43 -13.01
N TYR A 205 3.16 17.94 -13.50
CA TYR A 205 3.20 18.94 -14.53
C TYR A 205 3.30 20.32 -13.90
#